data_de955df2754cda0a5d6eca8289db880b
#
_entry.id   de955df2754cda0a5d6eca8289db880b
#
_cell.length_a   1.000
_cell.length_b   1.000
_cell.length_c   1.000
_cell.angle_alpha   90.00
_cell.angle_beta   90.00
_cell.angle_gamma   90.00
#
_symmetry.space_group_name_H-M   'P 1'
#
loop_
_entity.id
_entity.type
_entity.pdbx_description
1 polymer ?
#
loop_
_entity_poly.entity_id
_entity_poly.type
_entity_poly.pdbx_seq_one_letter_code
_entity_poly.pdbx_strand_id
1 'polypeptide(L)'
;MKQNKVKKMMQEGKPVVNGWLQIPSSFSAEVMSHQGWDSLTIDMQHGVIDYPNALQMLQSISTTDVTPLARVNWNEPGQIMKILDAGCYGVILSLIHI
;
A
#
# COMPACT_ATOMS: atom_id res chain seq x y z
N MET A 1 -2.98 -11.26 12.88
CA MET A 1 -3.08 -10.13 11.92
C MET A 1 -2.71 -8.84 12.64
N LYS A 2 -1.91 -8.02 12.03
CA LYS A 2 -1.55 -6.71 12.59
C LYS A 2 -2.74 -5.76 12.54
N GLN A 3 -2.86 -4.89 13.53
CA GLN A 3 -3.88 -3.86 13.55
C GLN A 3 -3.62 -2.83 12.44
N ASN A 4 -4.68 -2.33 11.82
CA ASN A 4 -4.58 -1.22 10.88
C ASN A 4 -4.43 0.09 11.66
N LYS A 5 -3.18 0.48 11.90
CA LYS A 5 -2.86 1.67 12.70
C LYS A 5 -3.35 2.96 12.05
N VAL A 6 -3.26 3.04 10.74
CA VAL A 6 -3.68 4.24 10.00
C VAL A 6 -5.19 4.45 10.16
N LYS A 7 -5.98 3.40 10.03
CA LYS A 7 -7.41 3.48 10.24
C LYS A 7 -7.73 3.99 11.65
N LYS A 8 -7.03 3.45 12.64
CA LYS A 8 -7.21 3.87 14.04
C LYS A 8 -6.83 5.32 14.24
N MET A 9 -5.69 5.76 13.70
CA MET A 9 -5.23 7.14 13.80
C MET A 9 -6.26 8.10 13.18
N MET A 10 -6.80 7.75 12.02
CA MET A 10 -7.79 8.58 11.35
C MET A 10 -9.09 8.64 12.15
N GLN A 11 -9.53 7.56 12.75
CA GLN A 11 -10.71 7.54 13.62
C GLN A 11 -10.52 8.41 14.86
N GLU A 12 -9.30 8.54 15.35
CA GLU A 12 -8.94 9.36 16.49
C GLU A 12 -8.65 10.83 16.11
N GLY A 13 -8.78 11.18 14.84
CA GLY A 13 -8.51 12.52 14.35
C GLY A 13 -7.03 12.89 14.28
N LYS A 14 -6.14 11.91 14.30
CA LYS A 14 -4.70 12.15 14.25
C LYS A 14 -4.23 12.28 12.79
N PRO A 15 -3.20 13.13 12.53
CA PRO A 15 -2.63 13.22 11.19
C PRO A 15 -1.88 11.95 10.82
N VAL A 16 -1.92 11.60 9.53
CA VAL A 16 -1.23 10.44 8.97
C VAL A 16 -0.35 10.91 7.82
N VAL A 17 0.91 10.47 7.82
CA VAL A 17 1.84 10.79 6.73
C VAL A 17 2.05 9.55 5.88
N ASN A 18 1.72 9.65 4.60
CA ASN A 18 1.81 8.56 3.65
C ASN A 18 2.93 8.80 2.63
N GLY A 19 3.77 7.79 2.43
CA GLY A 19 4.78 7.80 1.37
C GLY A 19 4.26 7.07 0.13
N TRP A 20 4.84 7.36 -1.03
CA TRP A 20 4.38 6.84 -2.30
C TRP A 20 5.47 6.04 -2.99
N LEU A 21 5.15 4.84 -3.44
CA LEU A 21 6.10 3.93 -4.09
C LEU A 21 5.71 3.72 -5.55
N GLN A 22 6.61 4.09 -6.46
CA GLN A 22 6.41 3.90 -7.90
C GLN A 22 7.51 3.03 -8.53
N ILE A 23 8.55 2.70 -7.76
CA ILE A 23 9.68 1.88 -8.23
C ILE A 23 9.38 0.42 -7.92
N PRO A 24 9.40 -0.48 -8.93
CA PRO A 24 9.07 -1.90 -8.72
C PRO A 24 10.25 -2.66 -8.10
N SER A 25 10.58 -2.32 -6.86
CA SER A 25 11.73 -2.88 -6.15
C SER A 25 11.38 -3.16 -4.71
N SER A 26 11.55 -4.40 -4.28
CA SER A 26 11.37 -4.78 -2.88
C SER A 26 12.41 -4.10 -1.99
N PHE A 27 13.62 -3.91 -2.49
CA PHE A 27 14.66 -3.22 -1.74
C PHE A 27 14.30 -1.75 -1.49
N SER A 28 13.82 -1.07 -2.52
CA SER A 28 13.38 0.31 -2.40
C SER A 28 12.23 0.44 -1.40
N ALA A 29 11.27 -0.48 -1.45
CA ALA A 29 10.16 -0.51 -0.50
C ALA A 29 10.65 -0.75 0.93
N GLU A 30 11.62 -1.64 1.10
CA GLU A 30 12.19 -1.93 2.42
C GLU A 30 12.88 -0.69 3.00
N VAL A 31 13.70 0.00 2.21
CA VAL A 31 14.37 1.23 2.66
C VAL A 31 13.34 2.28 3.06
N MET A 32 12.32 2.49 2.22
CA MET A 32 11.27 3.46 2.51
C MET A 32 10.49 3.11 3.78
N SER A 33 10.28 1.84 4.06
CA SER A 33 9.51 1.41 5.23
C SER A 33 10.20 1.70 6.56
N HIS A 34 11.48 2.07 6.53
CA HIS A 34 12.25 2.44 7.71
C HIS A 34 12.40 3.96 7.89
N GLN A 35 11.70 4.78 7.10
CA GLN A 35 11.90 6.23 7.09
C GLN A 35 10.87 7.01 7.93
N GLY A 36 10.05 6.34 8.72
CA GLY A 36 9.13 7.02 9.65
C GLY A 36 7.74 7.33 9.07
N TRP A 37 7.41 6.80 7.92
CA TRP A 37 6.05 6.94 7.35
C TRP A 37 5.02 6.17 8.18
N ASP A 38 3.82 6.68 8.29
CA ASP A 38 2.70 5.94 8.89
C ASP A 38 2.15 4.90 7.94
N SER A 39 2.13 5.23 6.65
CA SER A 39 1.71 4.32 5.59
C SER A 39 2.56 4.51 4.36
N LEU A 40 2.59 3.47 3.52
CA LEU A 40 3.20 3.51 2.19
C LEU A 40 2.20 3.00 1.18
N THR A 41 2.04 3.72 0.08
CA THR A 41 1.13 3.31 -1.00
C THR A 41 1.93 2.80 -2.19
N ILE A 42 1.63 1.58 -2.61
CA ILE A 42 2.19 0.97 -3.81
C ILE A 42 1.31 1.40 -4.98
N ASP A 43 1.89 2.10 -5.95
CA ASP A 43 1.15 2.63 -7.09
C ASP A 43 1.17 1.65 -8.26
N MET A 44 0.08 0.91 -8.41
CA MET A 44 -0.08 -0.04 -9.50
C MET A 44 -0.84 0.56 -10.68
N GLN A 45 -1.27 1.83 -10.58
CA GLN A 45 -2.01 2.51 -11.66
C GLN A 45 -1.07 3.29 -12.57
N HIS A 46 -0.27 4.18 -11.98
CA HIS A 46 0.64 5.03 -12.74
C HIS A 46 2.11 4.69 -12.50
N GLY A 47 2.41 3.89 -11.50
CA GLY A 47 3.73 3.29 -11.32
C GLY A 47 3.92 2.11 -12.27
N VAL A 48 5.17 1.70 -12.48
CA VAL A 48 5.49 0.55 -13.34
C VAL A 48 5.53 -0.73 -12.50
N ILE A 49 4.48 -0.95 -11.72
CA ILE A 49 4.37 -2.04 -10.74
C ILE A 49 3.18 -2.92 -11.07
N ASP A 50 3.42 -4.20 -11.32
CA ASP A 50 2.35 -5.20 -11.42
C ASP A 50 2.26 -6.03 -10.16
N TYR A 51 1.35 -7.01 -10.14
CA TYR A 51 1.07 -7.81 -8.96
C TYR A 51 2.31 -8.54 -8.39
N PRO A 52 3.15 -9.22 -9.20
CA PRO A 52 4.33 -9.89 -8.65
C PRO A 52 5.30 -8.94 -7.94
N ASN A 53 5.51 -7.76 -8.50
CA ASN A 53 6.33 -6.74 -7.86
C ASN A 53 5.69 -6.24 -6.56
N ALA A 54 4.39 -5.96 -6.60
CA ALA A 54 3.65 -5.49 -5.44
C ALA A 54 3.70 -6.52 -4.30
N LEU A 55 3.58 -7.80 -4.60
CA LEU A 55 3.66 -8.86 -3.60
C LEU A 55 5.00 -8.83 -2.88
N GLN A 56 6.10 -8.72 -3.62
CA GLN A 56 7.43 -8.65 -3.03
C GLN A 56 7.63 -7.39 -2.20
N MET A 57 7.10 -6.26 -2.67
CA MET A 57 7.16 -5.00 -1.94
C MET A 57 6.37 -5.09 -0.63
N LEU A 58 5.20 -5.71 -0.66
CA LEU A 58 4.40 -5.94 0.54
C LEU A 58 5.12 -6.83 1.56
N GLN A 59 5.83 -7.85 1.08
CA GLN A 59 6.63 -8.70 1.96
C GLN A 59 7.71 -7.88 2.68
N SER A 60 8.37 -6.97 1.97
CA SER A 60 9.38 -6.10 2.56
C SER A 60 8.77 -5.15 3.59
N ILE A 61 7.64 -4.52 3.27
CA ILE A 61 6.97 -3.59 4.17
C ILE A 61 6.46 -4.32 5.41
N SER A 62 6.05 -5.58 5.28
CA SER A 62 5.49 -6.36 6.39
C SER A 62 6.49 -6.59 7.53
N THR A 63 7.78 -6.37 7.30
CA THR A 63 8.79 -6.47 8.35
C THR A 63 8.82 -5.26 9.28
N THR A 64 8.04 -4.24 8.99
CA THR A 64 7.95 -3.00 9.77
C THR A 64 6.53 -2.76 10.26
N ASP A 65 6.34 -1.66 10.99
CA ASP A 65 5.02 -1.24 11.48
C ASP A 65 4.26 -0.34 10.51
N VAL A 66 4.84 -0.06 9.35
CA VAL A 66 4.19 0.78 8.34
C VAL A 66 2.96 0.06 7.79
N THR A 67 1.85 0.78 7.64
CA THR A 67 0.63 0.24 7.06
C THR A 67 0.71 0.29 5.54
N PRO A 68 0.68 -0.86 4.86
CA PRO A 68 0.76 -0.88 3.39
C PRO A 68 -0.60 -0.63 2.76
N LEU A 69 -0.62 0.26 1.78
CA LEU A 69 -1.77 0.55 0.94
C LEU A 69 -1.38 0.32 -0.52
N ALA A 70 -2.36 0.15 -1.39
CA ALA A 70 -2.11 0.05 -2.82
C ALA A 70 -3.13 0.86 -3.60
N ARG A 71 -2.68 1.54 -4.64
CA ARG A 71 -3.57 2.12 -5.64
C ARG A 71 -3.63 1.15 -6.81
N VAL A 72 -4.78 0.48 -6.97
CA VAL A 72 -5.00 -0.48 -8.05
C VAL A 72 -5.25 0.25 -9.37
N ASN A 73 -5.00 -0.43 -10.50
CA ASN A 73 -5.10 0.23 -11.80
C ASN A 73 -6.53 0.42 -12.29
N TRP A 74 -7.49 -0.29 -11.69
CA TRP A 74 -8.90 -0.16 -12.06
C TRP A 74 -9.79 -0.66 -10.92
N ASN A 75 -11.05 -0.22 -10.93
CA ASN A 75 -12.04 -0.72 -9.96
C ASN A 75 -12.54 -2.10 -10.41
N GLU A 76 -11.70 -3.11 -10.23
CA GLU A 76 -11.94 -4.48 -10.66
C GLU A 76 -11.85 -5.40 -9.45
N PRO A 77 -12.93 -6.15 -9.10
CA PRO A 77 -12.99 -6.92 -7.85
C PRO A 77 -11.87 -7.95 -7.68
N GLY A 78 -11.50 -8.65 -8.74
CA GLY A 78 -10.49 -9.70 -8.66
C GLY A 78 -9.12 -9.14 -8.28
N GLN A 79 -8.75 -8.01 -8.86
CA GLN A 79 -7.49 -7.35 -8.55
C GLN A 79 -7.49 -6.82 -7.11
N ILE A 80 -8.61 -6.22 -6.70
CA ILE A 80 -8.74 -5.70 -5.33
C ILE A 80 -8.63 -6.84 -4.32
N MET A 81 -9.30 -7.95 -4.56
CA MET A 81 -9.23 -9.12 -3.69
C MET A 81 -7.79 -9.65 -3.58
N LYS A 82 -7.10 -9.79 -4.70
CA LYS A 82 -5.74 -10.33 -4.69
C LYS A 82 -4.77 -9.45 -3.93
N ILE A 83 -4.87 -8.12 -4.09
CA ILE A 83 -3.94 -7.23 -3.41
C ILE A 83 -4.22 -7.17 -1.90
N LEU A 84 -5.48 -7.28 -1.50
CA LEU A 84 -5.84 -7.37 -0.08
C LEU A 84 -5.35 -8.68 0.52
N ASP A 85 -5.50 -9.80 -0.20
CA ASP A 85 -4.98 -11.10 0.24
C ASP A 85 -3.46 -11.07 0.37
N ALA A 86 -2.78 -10.30 -0.46
CA ALA A 86 -1.33 -10.17 -0.43
C ALA A 86 -0.82 -9.36 0.77
N GLY A 87 -1.71 -8.69 1.50
CA GLY A 87 -1.36 -8.01 2.75
C GLY A 87 -1.61 -6.52 2.80
N CYS A 88 -2.20 -5.90 1.78
CA CYS A 88 -2.60 -4.50 1.85
C CYS A 88 -3.73 -4.32 2.86
N TYR A 89 -3.68 -3.21 3.59
CA TYR A 89 -4.68 -2.85 4.58
C TYR A 89 -5.71 -1.88 4.05
N GLY A 90 -5.52 -1.36 2.85
CA GLY A 90 -6.45 -0.48 2.18
C GLY A 90 -6.10 -0.34 0.72
N VAL A 91 -7.09 0.04 -0.08
CA VAL A 91 -6.91 0.28 -1.52
C VAL A 91 -7.39 1.68 -1.87
N ILE A 92 -6.70 2.29 -2.81
CA ILE A 92 -7.08 3.58 -3.37
C ILE A 92 -7.65 3.31 -4.76
N LEU A 93 -8.86 3.77 -4.98
CA LEU A 93 -9.55 3.65 -6.25
C LEU A 93 -9.66 5.02 -6.88
N SER A 94 -9.27 5.13 -8.15
CA SER A 94 -9.44 6.36 -8.91
C SER A 94 -10.31 6.09 -10.12
N LEU A 95 -10.83 7.16 -10.72
CA LEU A 95 -11.63 7.09 -11.94
C LEU A 95 -12.92 6.25 -11.80
N ILE A 96 -13.42 6.11 -10.59
CA ILE A 96 -14.59 5.24 -10.34
C ILE A 96 -15.91 5.86 -10.79
N HIS A 97 -15.92 7.16 -11.07
CA HIS A 97 -17.12 7.90 -11.48
C HIS A 97 -16.96 8.61 -12.82
N ILE A 98 -16.06 8.16 -13.67
CA ILE A 98 -15.86 8.73 -15.00
C ILE A 98 -16.63 8.00 -16.12
#